data_7c62be909f2a81ff8b20336dfc0f436f
#
_entry.id   7c62be909f2a81ff8b20336dfc0f436f
#
_cell.length_a   1.000
_cell.length_b   1.000
_cell.length_c   1.000
_cell.angle_alpha   90.00
_cell.angle_beta   90.00
_cell.angle_gamma   90.00
#
_symmetry.space_group_name_H-M   'P 1'
#
loop_
_entity.id
_entity.type
_entity.pdbx_description
1 polymer ?
#
loop_
_entity_poly.entity_id
_entity_poly.type
_entity_poly.pdbx_seq_one_letter_code
_entity_poly.pdbx_strand_id
1 'polypeptide(L)'
;MTQLPWMGLGLSTNLGPRDRPDPWWILDASPGAIDFVEYSAPLDPDVALAEAPRFSTLLERRHELPAIFHPVHLNLWGPALESEENLAALRAHLRRVGSPWVGNDVAWWHHRDAPFPGYLFVAPPFTRAGVEQAAAHAAHVQAAIEVPLLLENPAVLHRNGDLHVLDFMAALHARTGQPLLLDLGHLLAFQLVYGLEAEARLDGFPLEQVAEIHIAGGVITTRGARRFYVDDHGQPVREELFALLERILPRCTGLRAVTFEADGHPEPIALRTLERLRALVPRRREPQAAGIAAANDDAALEAPATCATASQDDGWGSAATAAPPGAVDGAAREAWRLFDLVHGAPADGVPDPDGLRAEVDFRLAVVAQRIDRAWPLTRAACAGDRAGLERFATSPEYRSLFDGSGRQLPAVFAAWARRVVREERLAGADAILAFESWCHGLLARVEAAPPGSGAIRLAPGVAVGSFPVDLSELLFAARTLRRHLADRAAAAGLYEGSGLEALRQIAARAAPGPWAVLLRRTGGAIAAEPLDPSFLRLVHLAARGATPADLPPADREALGRAVAAGVLVAGDR
;
A
#
# COMPACT_ATOMS: atom_id res chain seq x y z
N MET A 1 21.44 -15.89 22.14
CA MET A 1 20.43 -15.76 21.07
C MET A 1 19.96 -17.14 20.68
N THR A 2 18.65 -17.39 20.66
CA THR A 2 18.08 -18.63 20.13
C THR A 2 18.48 -18.72 18.65
N GLN A 3 19.03 -19.85 18.23
CA GLN A 3 19.48 -19.99 16.85
C GLN A 3 18.27 -20.02 15.93
N LEU A 4 18.13 -19.02 15.05
CA LEU A 4 17.03 -18.95 14.07
C LEU A 4 17.05 -20.19 13.17
N PRO A 5 15.88 -20.78 12.84
CA PRO A 5 15.80 -21.92 11.94
C PRO A 5 16.18 -21.49 10.51
N TRP A 6 16.76 -22.42 9.75
CA TRP A 6 16.95 -22.23 8.31
C TRP A 6 15.60 -22.36 7.59
N MET A 7 15.15 -21.32 6.89
CA MET A 7 13.87 -21.29 6.16
C MET A 7 14.05 -21.54 4.66
N GLY A 8 15.17 -21.18 4.06
CA GLY A 8 15.43 -21.40 2.64
C GLY A 8 14.97 -20.27 1.73
N LEU A 9 14.30 -20.60 0.61
CA LEU A 9 13.77 -19.65 -0.36
C LEU A 9 12.27 -19.46 -0.16
N GLY A 10 11.83 -18.24 0.04
CA GLY A 10 10.42 -17.87 0.22
C GLY A 10 9.83 -17.03 -0.90
N LEU A 11 8.53 -16.86 -0.81
CA LEU A 11 7.74 -16.00 -1.67
C LEU A 11 6.88 -15.08 -0.81
N SER A 12 6.93 -13.77 -1.07
CA SER A 12 6.09 -12.78 -0.39
C SER A 12 4.70 -12.65 -1.04
N THR A 13 3.67 -12.38 -0.23
CA THR A 13 2.28 -12.21 -0.67
C THR A 13 1.45 -11.42 0.36
N ASN A 14 0.42 -10.70 -0.09
CA ASN A 14 -0.52 -10.00 0.78
C ASN A 14 -1.79 -10.82 1.11
N LEU A 15 -1.88 -12.07 0.71
CA LEU A 15 -2.99 -13.00 0.99
C LEU A 15 -4.39 -12.53 0.54
N GLY A 16 -4.50 -11.51 -0.27
CA GLY A 16 -5.77 -11.07 -0.84
C GLY A 16 -6.29 -12.05 -1.93
N PRO A 17 -7.60 -12.06 -2.21
CA PRO A 17 -8.20 -13.06 -3.12
C PRO A 17 -7.75 -12.91 -4.59
N ARG A 18 -7.15 -11.78 -4.93
CA ARG A 18 -6.65 -11.46 -6.29
C ARG A 18 -5.15 -11.20 -6.32
N ASP A 19 -4.48 -11.32 -5.18
CA ASP A 19 -3.04 -11.08 -5.13
C ASP A 19 -2.31 -12.19 -5.86
N ARG A 20 -1.25 -11.82 -6.54
CA ARG A 20 -0.41 -12.71 -7.32
C ARG A 20 1.04 -12.50 -6.94
N PRO A 21 1.85 -13.54 -7.05
CA PRO A 21 1.47 -14.93 -7.34
C PRO A 21 0.77 -15.61 -6.16
N ASP A 22 0.00 -16.66 -6.44
CA ASP A 22 -0.59 -17.51 -5.41
C ASP A 22 0.46 -18.53 -4.93
N PRO A 23 0.90 -18.49 -3.66
CA PRO A 23 1.95 -19.37 -3.17
C PRO A 23 1.55 -20.84 -3.18
N TRP A 24 0.28 -21.17 -2.97
CA TRP A 24 -0.19 -22.55 -2.99
C TRP A 24 -0.26 -23.09 -4.40
N TRP A 25 -0.64 -22.26 -5.39
CA TRP A 25 -0.54 -22.63 -6.79
C TRP A 25 0.93 -22.90 -7.18
N ILE A 26 1.87 -22.08 -6.72
CA ILE A 26 3.31 -22.29 -6.93
C ILE A 26 3.76 -23.62 -6.31
N LEU A 27 3.37 -23.90 -5.07
CA LEU A 27 3.71 -25.10 -4.33
C LEU A 27 3.19 -26.37 -5.06
N ASP A 28 1.92 -26.32 -5.49
CA ASP A 28 1.26 -27.46 -6.15
C ASP A 28 1.80 -27.69 -7.57
N ALA A 29 2.12 -26.62 -8.32
CA ALA A 29 2.64 -26.69 -9.69
C ALA A 29 4.13 -27.06 -9.75
N SER A 30 4.92 -26.67 -8.76
CA SER A 30 6.37 -26.91 -8.69
C SER A 30 6.81 -27.18 -7.25
N PRO A 31 6.60 -28.43 -6.76
CA PRO A 31 6.99 -28.80 -5.39
C PRO A 31 8.47 -28.52 -5.13
N GLY A 32 8.73 -27.75 -4.07
CA GLY A 32 10.09 -27.32 -3.68
C GLY A 32 10.61 -26.10 -4.45
N ALA A 33 9.77 -25.37 -5.22
CA ALA A 33 10.14 -24.07 -5.75
C ALA A 33 10.30 -23.04 -4.61
N ILE A 34 9.48 -23.16 -3.57
CA ILE A 34 9.55 -22.36 -2.34
C ILE A 34 9.59 -23.27 -1.11
N ASP A 35 10.20 -22.79 -0.03
CA ASP A 35 10.32 -23.49 1.26
C ASP A 35 9.44 -22.85 2.34
N PHE A 36 9.02 -21.61 2.16
CA PHE A 36 8.13 -20.88 3.06
C PHE A 36 7.37 -19.77 2.29
N VAL A 37 6.35 -19.22 2.92
CA VAL A 37 5.70 -17.98 2.49
C VAL A 37 5.99 -16.88 3.49
N GLU A 38 6.38 -15.71 2.98
CA GLU A 38 6.32 -14.48 3.74
C GLU A 38 5.02 -13.76 3.38
N TYR A 39 4.42 -13.07 4.35
CA TYR A 39 3.16 -12.39 4.06
C TYR A 39 2.96 -11.15 4.91
N SER A 40 2.20 -10.21 4.33
CA SER A 40 1.69 -9.04 5.02
C SER A 40 0.19 -9.15 5.23
N ALA A 41 -0.27 -8.74 6.41
CA ALA A 41 -1.68 -8.71 6.81
C ALA A 41 -1.86 -7.68 7.93
N PRO A 42 -3.12 -7.31 8.30
CA PRO A 42 -3.37 -6.54 9.51
C PRO A 42 -2.73 -7.18 10.75
N LEU A 43 -2.28 -6.36 11.70
CA LEU A 43 -1.64 -6.85 12.95
C LEU A 43 -2.57 -7.74 13.76
N ASP A 44 -3.87 -7.40 13.83
CA ASP A 44 -4.87 -8.22 14.50
C ASP A 44 -5.20 -9.46 13.65
N PRO A 45 -4.98 -10.69 14.17
CA PRO A 45 -5.23 -11.92 13.41
C PRO A 45 -6.72 -12.17 13.09
N ASP A 46 -7.65 -11.62 13.85
CA ASP A 46 -9.09 -11.76 13.57
C ASP A 46 -9.52 -10.78 12.47
N VAL A 47 -8.95 -9.59 12.43
CA VAL A 47 -9.08 -8.66 11.30
C VAL A 47 -8.43 -9.26 10.05
N ALA A 48 -7.25 -9.87 10.18
CA ALA A 48 -6.58 -10.56 9.07
C ALA A 48 -7.45 -11.69 8.47
N LEU A 49 -8.14 -12.48 9.30
CA LEU A 49 -9.09 -13.50 8.84
C LEU A 49 -10.28 -12.91 8.08
N ALA A 50 -10.74 -11.73 8.46
CA ALA A 50 -11.88 -11.08 7.81
C ALA A 50 -11.50 -10.41 6.47
N GLU A 51 -10.31 -9.81 6.40
CA GLU A 51 -9.88 -8.98 5.27
C GLU A 51 -8.99 -9.70 4.26
N ALA A 52 -8.24 -10.72 4.70
CA ALA A 52 -7.35 -11.52 3.87
C ALA A 52 -7.85 -12.98 3.78
N PRO A 53 -8.74 -13.32 2.83
CA PRO A 53 -9.38 -14.65 2.77
C PRO A 53 -8.40 -15.83 2.68
N ARG A 54 -7.19 -15.61 2.11
CA ARG A 54 -6.15 -16.67 2.05
C ARG A 54 -5.40 -16.86 3.37
N PHE A 55 -5.64 -16.03 4.36
CA PHE A 55 -5.04 -16.22 5.68
C PHE A 55 -5.55 -17.51 6.37
N SER A 56 -6.82 -17.89 6.17
CA SER A 56 -7.32 -19.20 6.61
C SER A 56 -6.58 -20.35 5.95
N THR A 57 -6.36 -20.27 4.62
CA THR A 57 -5.58 -21.28 3.87
C THR A 57 -4.14 -21.38 4.39
N LEU A 58 -3.51 -20.25 4.71
CA LEU A 58 -2.17 -20.23 5.34
C LEU A 58 -2.18 -21.01 6.66
N LEU A 59 -3.13 -20.74 7.53
CA LEU A 59 -3.24 -21.41 8.84
C LEU A 59 -3.48 -22.93 8.68
N GLU A 60 -4.28 -23.34 7.70
CA GLU A 60 -4.57 -24.75 7.42
C GLU A 60 -3.33 -25.47 6.85
N ARG A 61 -2.61 -24.84 5.93
CA ARG A 61 -1.49 -25.43 5.18
C ARG A 61 -0.10 -25.08 5.73
N ARG A 62 0.01 -24.43 6.89
CA ARG A 62 1.30 -24.05 7.49
C ARG A 62 2.25 -25.22 7.81
N HIS A 63 1.72 -26.43 7.90
CA HIS A 63 2.53 -27.64 8.08
C HIS A 63 3.24 -28.08 6.79
N GLU A 64 2.69 -27.71 5.63
CA GLU A 64 3.29 -27.94 4.31
C GLU A 64 4.25 -26.78 3.96
N LEU A 65 3.82 -25.55 4.26
CA LEU A 65 4.51 -24.32 3.91
C LEU A 65 4.51 -23.38 5.13
N PRO A 66 5.59 -23.38 5.94
CA PRO A 66 5.69 -22.45 7.09
C PRO A 66 5.68 -21.00 6.64
N ALA A 67 5.31 -20.11 7.56
CA ALA A 67 5.11 -18.71 7.25
C ALA A 67 5.98 -17.78 8.11
N ILE A 68 6.43 -16.68 7.50
CA ILE A 68 7.04 -15.54 8.17
C ILE A 68 6.06 -14.37 8.06
N PHE A 69 5.83 -13.68 9.17
CA PHE A 69 4.99 -12.49 9.21
C PHE A 69 5.85 -11.23 9.06
N HIS A 70 5.57 -10.47 8.01
CA HIS A 70 6.22 -9.19 7.69
C HIS A 70 5.17 -8.08 7.70
N PRO A 71 4.86 -7.48 8.87
CA PRO A 71 3.83 -6.44 8.98
C PRO A 71 4.34 -5.11 8.42
N VAL A 72 3.74 -4.60 7.37
CA VAL A 72 4.05 -3.28 6.80
C VAL A 72 3.41 -2.11 7.57
N HIS A 73 3.10 -2.30 8.84
CA HIS A 73 2.42 -1.32 9.70
C HIS A 73 3.01 -1.25 11.10
N LEU A 74 4.28 -1.60 11.27
CA LEU A 74 4.98 -1.54 12.55
C LEU A 74 5.97 -0.37 12.54
N ASN A 75 5.80 0.59 13.45
CA ASN A 75 6.66 1.76 13.52
C ASN A 75 7.98 1.45 14.22
N LEU A 76 9.05 1.25 13.45
CA LEU A 76 10.42 1.15 13.97
C LEU A 76 11.14 2.50 13.99
N TRP A 77 10.44 3.56 13.62
CA TRP A 77 10.81 4.96 13.78
C TRP A 77 9.52 5.80 13.68
N GLY A 78 9.54 7.04 14.20
CA GLY A 78 8.41 7.96 14.08
C GLY A 78 8.23 8.85 15.29
N PRO A 79 7.16 9.67 15.35
CA PRO A 79 6.92 10.65 16.40
C PRO A 79 6.50 10.03 17.75
N ALA A 80 6.08 8.77 17.76
CA ALA A 80 5.64 8.06 18.96
C ALA A 80 6.00 6.57 18.84
N LEU A 81 6.24 5.93 19.97
CA LEU A 81 6.41 4.48 20.07
C LEU A 81 5.12 3.76 19.65
N GLU A 82 5.24 2.50 19.29
CA GLU A 82 4.11 1.64 18.95
C GLU A 82 3.16 1.48 20.14
N SER A 83 1.85 1.42 19.87
CA SER A 83 0.86 1.29 20.92
C SER A 83 0.85 -0.09 21.57
N GLU A 84 0.49 -0.19 22.85
CA GLU A 84 0.35 -1.49 23.54
C GLU A 84 -0.73 -2.36 22.89
N GLU A 85 -1.77 -1.77 22.30
CA GLU A 85 -2.82 -2.47 21.58
C GLU A 85 -2.25 -3.15 20.31
N ASN A 86 -1.50 -2.42 19.49
CA ASN A 86 -0.83 -2.96 18.30
C ASN A 86 0.21 -4.02 18.66
N LEU A 87 0.97 -3.82 19.75
CA LEU A 87 1.94 -4.81 20.23
C LEU A 87 1.25 -6.08 20.75
N ALA A 88 0.11 -5.96 21.41
CA ALA A 88 -0.67 -7.12 21.83
C ALA A 88 -1.24 -7.90 20.63
N ALA A 89 -1.74 -7.18 19.61
CA ALA A 89 -2.22 -7.75 18.36
C ALA A 89 -1.10 -8.46 17.60
N LEU A 90 0.07 -7.82 17.46
CA LEU A 90 1.27 -8.41 16.86
C LEU A 90 1.67 -9.71 17.56
N ARG A 91 1.74 -9.72 18.88
CA ARG A 91 2.06 -10.90 19.68
C ARG A 91 1.07 -12.04 19.46
N ALA A 92 -0.23 -11.73 19.45
CA ALA A 92 -1.27 -12.72 19.18
C ALA A 92 -1.14 -13.31 17.76
N HIS A 93 -0.84 -12.46 16.78
CA HIS A 93 -0.62 -12.87 15.39
C HIS A 93 0.57 -13.82 15.24
N LEU A 94 1.73 -13.43 15.78
CA LEU A 94 2.96 -14.23 15.75
C LEU A 94 2.76 -15.61 16.36
N ARG A 95 2.09 -15.70 17.52
CA ARG A 95 1.74 -16.99 18.16
C ARG A 95 0.80 -17.83 17.30
N ARG A 96 -0.21 -17.22 16.67
CA ARG A 96 -1.20 -17.93 15.87
C ARG A 96 -0.60 -18.58 14.63
N VAL A 97 0.33 -17.88 13.98
CA VAL A 97 1.01 -18.38 12.77
C VAL A 97 2.21 -19.26 13.12
N GLY A 98 2.88 -18.99 14.20
CA GLY A 98 4.15 -19.63 14.56
C GLY A 98 5.33 -19.08 13.77
N SER A 99 5.28 -17.77 13.43
CA SER A 99 6.39 -17.10 12.73
C SER A 99 7.68 -17.18 13.55
N PRO A 100 8.81 -17.61 12.96
CA PRO A 100 10.06 -17.76 13.70
C PRO A 100 10.73 -16.43 14.05
N TRP A 101 10.39 -15.36 13.36
CA TRP A 101 10.77 -13.97 13.58
C TRP A 101 9.77 -13.03 12.93
N VAL A 102 9.96 -11.75 13.10
CA VAL A 102 9.23 -10.70 12.38
C VAL A 102 10.25 -9.71 11.80
N GLY A 103 10.15 -9.40 10.50
CA GLY A 103 10.93 -8.36 9.81
C GLY A 103 10.08 -7.12 9.59
N ASN A 104 10.70 -5.94 9.57
CA ASN A 104 10.04 -4.72 9.12
C ASN A 104 11.04 -3.62 8.78
N ASP A 105 10.70 -2.77 7.81
CA ASP A 105 11.47 -1.58 7.52
C ASP A 105 11.63 -0.68 8.74
N VAL A 106 12.83 -0.12 8.90
CA VAL A 106 13.07 0.90 9.91
C VAL A 106 12.45 2.21 9.42
N ALA A 107 11.14 2.37 9.66
CA ALA A 107 10.35 3.46 9.11
C ALA A 107 9.14 3.81 9.99
N TRP A 108 8.50 4.92 9.64
CA TRP A 108 7.22 5.36 10.18
C TRP A 108 6.12 5.06 9.16
N TRP A 109 5.26 4.08 9.47
CA TRP A 109 4.26 3.50 8.60
C TRP A 109 2.84 4.02 8.82
N HIS A 110 2.55 4.43 10.04
CA HIS A 110 1.21 4.90 10.42
C HIS A 110 1.30 5.92 11.54
N HIS A 111 0.33 6.81 11.61
CA HIS A 111 0.15 7.68 12.75
C HIS A 111 -1.13 7.28 13.50
N ARG A 112 -0.99 6.92 14.79
CA ARG A 112 -2.06 6.25 15.54
C ARG A 112 -2.53 5.01 14.76
N ASP A 113 -3.84 4.86 14.53
CA ASP A 113 -4.44 3.71 13.83
C ASP A 113 -4.58 3.95 12.31
N ALA A 114 -4.05 5.06 11.78
CA ALA A 114 -4.18 5.44 10.38
C ALA A 114 -2.90 5.13 9.60
N PRO A 115 -2.86 4.05 8.78
CA PRO A 115 -1.71 3.75 7.93
C PRO A 115 -1.57 4.80 6.83
N PHE A 116 -0.33 5.03 6.40
CA PHE A 116 -0.08 5.90 5.27
C PHE A 116 -0.60 5.27 3.97
N PRO A 117 -1.19 6.07 3.06
CA PRO A 117 -1.80 5.53 1.86
C PRO A 117 -0.80 4.79 0.97
N GLY A 118 -1.15 3.58 0.51
CA GLY A 118 -0.44 2.90 -0.55
C GLY A 118 0.95 2.36 -0.19
N TYR A 119 1.13 1.92 1.04
CA TYR A 119 2.42 1.44 1.56
C TYR A 119 3.54 2.50 1.53
N LEU A 120 3.15 3.78 1.57
CA LEU A 120 4.10 4.86 1.76
C LEU A 120 4.53 4.89 3.24
N PHE A 121 5.80 5.01 3.46
CA PHE A 121 6.37 5.21 4.80
C PHE A 121 7.28 6.44 4.81
N VAL A 122 7.67 6.91 5.97
CA VAL A 122 8.68 7.95 6.13
C VAL A 122 9.91 7.33 6.78
N ALA A 123 11.02 7.28 6.02
CA ALA A 123 12.28 6.78 6.54
C ALA A 123 12.87 7.73 7.60
N PRO A 124 13.61 7.21 8.60
CA PRO A 124 14.32 8.03 9.56
C PRO A 124 15.39 8.90 8.87
N PRO A 125 15.78 10.03 9.45
CA PRO A 125 17.00 10.70 9.02
C PRO A 125 18.19 9.78 9.32
N PHE A 126 19.05 9.51 8.33
CA PHE A 126 20.23 8.69 8.50
C PHE A 126 21.32 9.49 9.21
N THR A 127 21.13 9.68 10.50
CA THR A 127 21.99 10.40 11.44
C THR A 127 22.15 9.60 12.71
N ARG A 128 23.12 9.97 13.55
CA ARG A 128 23.27 9.35 14.89
C ARG A 128 22.01 9.50 15.75
N ALA A 129 21.33 10.65 15.69
CA ALA A 129 20.08 10.87 16.41
C ALA A 129 18.96 9.95 15.87
N GLY A 130 18.90 9.74 14.55
CA GLY A 130 17.99 8.78 13.93
C GLY A 130 18.25 7.34 14.38
N VAL A 131 19.52 6.93 14.52
CA VAL A 131 19.89 5.61 15.07
C VAL A 131 19.37 5.44 16.49
N GLU A 132 19.60 6.43 17.39
CA GLU A 132 19.15 6.33 18.78
C GLU A 132 17.62 6.26 18.89
N GLN A 133 16.92 7.04 18.07
CA GLN A 133 15.45 6.99 18.04
C GLN A 133 14.94 5.64 17.51
N ALA A 134 15.48 5.15 16.39
CA ALA A 134 15.10 3.84 15.84
C ALA A 134 15.44 2.71 16.82
N ALA A 135 16.57 2.79 17.53
CA ALA A 135 16.94 1.81 18.56
C ALA A 135 15.94 1.77 19.71
N ALA A 136 15.42 2.93 20.14
CA ALA A 136 14.40 3.00 21.17
C ALA A 136 13.08 2.34 20.72
N HIS A 137 12.65 2.56 19.45
CA HIS A 137 11.48 1.91 18.87
C HIS A 137 11.68 0.40 18.77
N ALA A 138 12.81 -0.04 18.21
CA ALA A 138 13.14 -1.47 18.07
C ALA A 138 13.18 -2.19 19.44
N ALA A 139 13.77 -1.57 20.46
CA ALA A 139 13.79 -2.11 21.81
C ALA A 139 12.39 -2.22 22.43
N HIS A 140 11.55 -1.23 22.20
CA HIS A 140 10.15 -1.23 22.67
C HIS A 140 9.35 -2.38 22.04
N VAL A 141 9.44 -2.54 20.71
CA VAL A 141 8.77 -3.64 20.00
C VAL A 141 9.32 -4.99 20.45
N GLN A 142 10.66 -5.16 20.50
CA GLN A 142 11.27 -6.42 20.91
C GLN A 142 10.92 -6.83 22.35
N ALA A 143 10.75 -5.88 23.26
CA ALA A 143 10.33 -6.17 24.62
C ALA A 143 8.90 -6.74 24.71
N ALA A 144 8.09 -6.49 23.69
CA ALA A 144 6.69 -6.93 23.65
C ALA A 144 6.51 -8.28 22.92
N ILE A 145 7.48 -8.77 22.16
CA ILE A 145 7.36 -10.00 21.35
C ILE A 145 8.35 -11.08 21.79
N GLU A 146 8.02 -12.34 21.52
CA GLU A 146 8.80 -13.51 21.96
C GLU A 146 9.79 -14.01 20.91
N VAL A 147 9.63 -13.56 19.67
CA VAL A 147 10.49 -13.91 18.54
C VAL A 147 11.43 -12.75 18.21
N PRO A 148 12.57 -12.99 17.56
CA PRO A 148 13.46 -11.91 17.14
C PRO A 148 12.79 -10.94 16.18
N LEU A 149 13.06 -9.64 16.36
CA LEU A 149 12.76 -8.57 15.41
C LEU A 149 13.95 -8.42 14.47
N LEU A 150 13.73 -8.49 13.16
CA LEU A 150 14.71 -8.18 12.13
C LEU A 150 14.53 -6.74 11.65
N LEU A 151 15.64 -6.02 11.54
CA LEU A 151 15.64 -4.62 11.12
C LEU A 151 15.97 -4.52 9.63
N GLU A 152 15.03 -4.00 8.85
CA GLU A 152 15.16 -3.85 7.40
C GLU A 152 15.60 -2.45 6.99
N ASN A 153 16.51 -2.36 6.00
CA ASN A 153 16.92 -1.09 5.42
C ASN A 153 15.79 -0.52 4.55
N PRO A 154 15.26 0.69 4.87
CA PRO A 154 14.13 1.25 4.12
C PRO A 154 14.54 1.79 2.75
N ALA A 155 13.62 1.75 1.77
CA ALA A 155 13.80 2.39 0.47
C ALA A 155 13.72 3.92 0.59
N VAL A 156 14.66 4.63 -0.04
CA VAL A 156 14.64 6.10 -0.13
C VAL A 156 15.16 6.57 -1.48
N LEU A 157 14.59 7.66 -1.99
CA LEU A 157 14.99 8.27 -3.26
C LEU A 157 15.73 9.61 -3.10
N HIS A 158 16.07 9.99 -1.86
CA HIS A 158 16.78 11.23 -1.57
C HIS A 158 17.81 11.04 -0.44
N ARG A 159 18.78 11.93 -0.39
CA ARG A 159 19.75 11.95 0.71
C ARG A 159 19.08 12.47 1.98
N ASN A 160 18.96 11.60 2.97
CA ASN A 160 18.17 11.84 4.18
C ASN A 160 19.04 11.89 5.45
N GLY A 161 20.25 12.42 5.36
CA GLY A 161 21.17 12.55 6.49
C GLY A 161 22.63 12.51 6.08
N ASP A 162 23.52 12.36 7.05
CA ASP A 162 24.99 12.34 6.88
C ASP A 162 25.57 10.93 6.89
N LEU A 163 24.80 9.91 7.33
CA LEU A 163 25.20 8.51 7.26
C LEU A 163 24.75 7.85 5.97
N HIS A 164 25.54 6.92 5.49
CA HIS A 164 25.10 5.94 4.49
C HIS A 164 24.11 4.96 5.14
N VAL A 165 23.13 4.42 4.38
CA VAL A 165 22.13 3.48 4.93
C VAL A 165 22.79 2.27 5.57
N LEU A 166 23.85 1.71 4.98
CA LEU A 166 24.58 0.59 5.57
C LEU A 166 25.27 0.96 6.88
N ASP A 167 25.85 2.18 6.98
CA ASP A 167 26.46 2.67 8.22
C ASP A 167 25.39 2.90 9.31
N PHE A 168 24.22 3.41 8.91
CA PHE A 168 23.06 3.57 9.79
C PHE A 168 22.58 2.22 10.32
N MET A 169 22.37 1.23 9.45
CA MET A 169 21.89 -0.10 9.83
C MET A 169 22.92 -0.86 10.67
N ALA A 170 24.22 -0.74 10.35
CA ALA A 170 25.30 -1.31 11.16
C ALA A 170 25.34 -0.71 12.57
N ALA A 171 25.21 0.63 12.68
CA ALA A 171 25.14 1.31 13.98
C ALA A 171 23.88 0.91 14.76
N LEU A 172 22.74 0.75 14.08
CA LEU A 172 21.50 0.32 14.71
C LEU A 172 21.59 -1.11 15.23
N HIS A 173 22.16 -2.04 14.42
CA HIS A 173 22.48 -3.39 14.87
C HIS A 173 23.41 -3.38 16.11
N ALA A 174 24.51 -2.64 16.03
CA ALA A 174 25.47 -2.55 17.15
C ALA A 174 24.81 -2.01 18.44
N ARG A 175 23.83 -1.12 18.31
CA ARG A 175 23.11 -0.50 19.43
C ARG A 175 22.04 -1.42 20.04
N THR A 176 21.39 -2.25 19.21
CA THR A 176 20.22 -3.06 19.62
C THR A 176 20.54 -4.54 19.78
N GLY A 177 21.57 -5.04 19.08
CA GLY A 177 21.85 -6.47 18.96
C GLY A 177 20.84 -7.23 18.10
N GLN A 178 19.88 -6.54 17.43
CA GLN A 178 18.88 -7.17 16.57
C GLN A 178 19.51 -7.65 15.25
N PRO A 179 19.13 -8.84 14.73
CA PRO A 179 19.54 -9.29 13.42
C PRO A 179 19.04 -8.33 12.31
N LEU A 180 19.70 -8.39 11.17
CA LEU A 180 19.36 -7.54 10.02
C LEU A 180 18.58 -8.33 8.98
N LEU A 181 17.64 -7.63 8.34
CA LEU A 181 17.06 -7.99 7.07
C LEU A 181 17.64 -7.03 6.02
N LEU A 182 18.22 -7.56 4.96
CA LEU A 182 18.83 -6.76 3.89
C LEU A 182 17.98 -6.86 2.62
N ASP A 183 17.22 -5.80 2.31
CA ASP A 183 16.59 -5.66 1.02
C ASP A 183 17.57 -5.09 -0.02
N LEU A 184 17.74 -5.83 -1.13
CA LEU A 184 18.70 -5.48 -2.18
C LEU A 184 18.18 -4.40 -3.13
N GLY A 185 16.86 -4.32 -3.33
CA GLY A 185 16.20 -3.27 -4.11
C GLY A 185 16.31 -1.92 -3.41
N HIS A 186 16.00 -1.89 -2.13
CA HIS A 186 16.14 -0.71 -1.27
C HIS A 186 17.61 -0.24 -1.20
N LEU A 187 18.55 -1.18 -1.09
CA LEU A 187 19.98 -0.84 -1.14
C LEU A 187 20.35 -0.22 -2.49
N LEU A 188 19.94 -0.83 -3.61
CA LEU A 188 20.22 -0.31 -4.95
C LEU A 188 19.61 1.09 -5.14
N ALA A 189 18.39 1.33 -4.64
CA ALA A 189 17.77 2.66 -4.67
C ALA A 189 18.66 3.70 -3.98
N PHE A 190 19.14 3.37 -2.77
CA PHE A 190 20.03 4.25 -2.03
C PHE A 190 21.39 4.47 -2.73
N GLN A 191 22.00 3.42 -3.24
CA GLN A 191 23.28 3.51 -3.96
C GLN A 191 23.20 4.47 -5.16
N LEU A 192 22.14 4.34 -5.97
CA LEU A 192 21.94 5.21 -7.14
C LEU A 192 21.70 6.67 -6.76
N VAL A 193 21.01 6.95 -5.64
CA VAL A 193 20.84 8.31 -5.11
C VAL A 193 22.19 8.98 -4.82
N TYR A 194 23.17 8.20 -4.36
CA TYR A 194 24.51 8.67 -4.05
C TYR A 194 25.48 8.55 -5.24
N GLY A 195 25.02 8.00 -6.39
CA GLY A 195 25.86 7.77 -7.55
C GLY A 195 26.93 6.70 -7.32
N LEU A 196 26.63 5.73 -6.49
CA LEU A 196 27.50 4.62 -6.11
C LEU A 196 27.12 3.35 -6.88
N GLU A 197 28.08 2.42 -6.98
CA GLU A 197 27.84 1.08 -7.47
C GLU A 197 27.05 0.26 -6.43
N ALA A 198 26.30 -0.77 -6.88
CA ALA A 198 25.40 -1.55 -6.03
C ALA A 198 26.09 -2.16 -4.78
N GLU A 199 27.35 -2.59 -4.93
CA GLU A 199 28.13 -3.21 -3.86
C GLU A 199 28.91 -2.24 -2.96
N ALA A 200 28.84 -0.94 -3.23
CA ALA A 200 29.62 0.03 -2.47
C ALA A 200 29.32 -0.05 -0.98
N ARG A 201 30.39 0.00 -0.15
CA ARG A 201 30.38 -0.06 1.32
C ARG A 201 29.93 -1.39 1.96
N LEU A 202 29.63 -2.42 1.20
CA LEU A 202 29.29 -3.74 1.76
C LEU A 202 30.46 -4.40 2.49
N ASP A 203 31.71 -4.00 2.20
CA ASP A 203 32.87 -4.57 2.90
C ASP A 203 32.95 -4.18 4.38
N GLY A 204 32.39 -3.04 4.76
CA GLY A 204 32.29 -2.59 6.15
C GLY A 204 30.95 -2.93 6.83
N PHE A 205 30.02 -3.54 6.11
CA PHE A 205 28.71 -3.91 6.63
C PHE A 205 28.73 -5.30 7.29
N PRO A 206 28.08 -5.52 8.45
CA PRO A 206 28.11 -6.80 9.17
C PRO A 206 27.21 -7.84 8.48
N LEU A 207 27.62 -8.33 7.29
CA LEU A 207 26.86 -9.30 6.49
C LEU A 207 26.61 -10.62 7.24
N GLU A 208 27.46 -10.98 8.19
CA GLU A 208 27.28 -12.15 9.07
C GLU A 208 26.08 -12.02 10.02
N GLN A 209 25.57 -10.80 10.22
CA GLN A 209 24.40 -10.51 11.04
C GLN A 209 23.09 -10.44 10.24
N VAL A 210 23.18 -10.57 8.91
CA VAL A 210 22.01 -10.63 8.03
C VAL A 210 21.36 -12.01 8.17
N ALA A 211 20.13 -12.03 8.70
CA ALA A 211 19.33 -13.23 8.87
C ALA A 211 18.39 -13.49 7.70
N GLU A 212 17.95 -12.45 7.03
CA GLU A 212 17.07 -12.52 5.87
C GLU A 212 17.51 -11.55 4.77
N ILE A 213 17.31 -11.94 3.52
CA ILE A 213 17.55 -11.09 2.34
C ILE A 213 16.25 -11.02 1.56
N HIS A 214 15.79 -9.79 1.25
CA HIS A 214 14.74 -9.55 0.28
C HIS A 214 15.32 -9.25 -1.11
N ILE A 215 14.64 -9.73 -2.14
CA ILE A 215 14.93 -9.43 -3.54
C ILE A 215 13.60 -9.23 -4.29
N ALA A 216 13.45 -8.05 -4.87
CA ALA A 216 12.26 -7.63 -5.60
C ALA A 216 12.59 -7.16 -7.01
N GLY A 217 11.56 -6.96 -7.81
CA GLY A 217 11.68 -6.28 -9.10
C GLY A 217 11.73 -4.77 -8.96
N GLY A 218 12.12 -4.08 -10.03
CA GLY A 218 12.11 -2.63 -10.02
C GLY A 218 12.56 -2.00 -11.32
N VAL A 219 12.40 -0.68 -11.41
CA VAL A 219 12.65 0.12 -12.61
C VAL A 219 13.70 1.19 -12.33
N ILE A 220 14.71 1.30 -13.21
CA ILE A 220 15.62 2.44 -13.17
C ILE A 220 15.03 3.55 -14.03
N THR A 221 14.79 4.71 -13.42
CA THR A 221 14.40 5.96 -14.10
C THR A 221 15.55 6.95 -14.11
N THR A 222 15.50 7.93 -15.01
CA THR A 222 16.53 8.95 -15.12
C THR A 222 15.91 10.33 -15.05
N ARG A 223 16.50 11.24 -14.24
CA ARG A 223 16.17 12.65 -14.20
C ARG A 223 17.45 13.47 -14.35
N GLY A 224 17.54 14.21 -15.43
CA GLY A 224 18.80 14.88 -15.77
C GLY A 224 19.92 13.86 -15.90
N ALA A 225 21.00 14.04 -15.14
CA ALA A 225 22.14 13.11 -15.09
C ALA A 225 22.00 12.01 -14.02
N ARG A 226 20.95 12.03 -13.20
CA ARG A 226 20.80 11.11 -12.07
C ARG A 226 19.90 9.93 -12.43
N ARG A 227 20.27 8.76 -11.92
CA ARG A 227 19.49 7.52 -11.99
C ARG A 227 18.83 7.28 -10.65
N PHE A 228 17.61 6.75 -10.69
CA PHE A 228 16.84 6.35 -9.51
C PHE A 228 16.31 4.95 -9.74
N TYR A 229 16.42 4.09 -8.75
CA TYR A 229 15.72 2.81 -8.73
C TYR A 229 14.41 3.01 -7.98
N VAL A 230 13.32 2.70 -8.66
CA VAL A 230 11.98 2.65 -8.08
C VAL A 230 11.70 1.18 -7.80
N ASP A 231 11.54 0.86 -6.55
CA ASP A 231 11.13 -0.46 -6.10
C ASP A 231 9.69 -0.72 -6.54
N ASP A 232 9.52 -1.69 -7.43
CA ASP A 232 8.23 -2.07 -8.03
C ASP A 232 8.21 -3.58 -8.20
N HIS A 233 7.66 -4.26 -7.22
CA HIS A 233 7.60 -5.72 -7.14
C HIS A 233 6.90 -6.36 -8.34
N GLY A 234 6.08 -5.62 -9.09
CA GLY A 234 5.45 -6.09 -10.33
C GLY A 234 6.39 -6.15 -11.54
N GLN A 235 7.62 -5.65 -11.42
CA GLN A 235 8.63 -5.65 -12.48
C GLN A 235 9.58 -6.84 -12.37
N PRO A 236 10.25 -7.23 -13.47
CA PRO A 236 11.30 -8.25 -13.38
C PRO A 236 12.44 -7.84 -12.45
N VAL A 237 12.98 -8.82 -11.70
CA VAL A 237 14.20 -8.63 -10.92
C VAL A 237 15.36 -8.34 -11.88
N ARG A 238 16.12 -7.29 -11.59
CA ARG A 238 17.23 -6.84 -12.42
C ARG A 238 18.47 -7.71 -12.24
N GLU A 239 19.29 -7.78 -13.30
CA GLU A 239 20.53 -8.56 -13.28
C GLU A 239 21.51 -8.06 -12.22
N GLU A 240 21.53 -6.73 -11.98
CA GLU A 240 22.36 -6.14 -10.94
C GLU A 240 22.06 -6.69 -9.54
N LEU A 241 20.79 -7.00 -9.24
CA LEU A 241 20.38 -7.56 -7.95
C LEU A 241 20.75 -9.04 -7.83
N PHE A 242 20.64 -9.83 -8.90
CA PHE A 242 21.14 -11.21 -8.90
C PHE A 242 22.65 -11.26 -8.71
N ALA A 243 23.42 -10.42 -9.40
CA ALA A 243 24.87 -10.35 -9.24
C ALA A 243 25.26 -9.92 -7.81
N LEU A 244 24.50 -8.98 -7.23
CA LEU A 244 24.70 -8.54 -5.85
C LEU A 244 24.43 -9.69 -4.88
N LEU A 245 23.31 -10.41 -5.04
CA LEU A 245 22.96 -11.57 -4.22
C LEU A 245 24.06 -12.65 -4.28
N GLU A 246 24.49 -13.05 -5.47
CA GLU A 246 25.57 -14.05 -5.65
C GLU A 246 26.84 -13.64 -4.91
N ARG A 247 27.18 -12.35 -4.92
CA ARG A 247 28.39 -11.82 -4.28
C ARG A 247 28.32 -11.83 -2.76
N ILE A 248 27.15 -11.52 -2.18
CA ILE A 248 27.03 -11.40 -0.72
C ILE A 248 26.68 -12.71 -0.03
N LEU A 249 25.98 -13.64 -0.67
CA LEU A 249 25.55 -14.90 -0.07
C LEU A 249 26.65 -15.64 0.69
N PRO A 250 27.89 -15.81 0.16
CA PRO A 250 28.96 -16.50 0.89
C PRO A 250 29.39 -15.80 2.18
N ARG A 251 29.12 -14.50 2.30
CA ARG A 251 29.49 -13.66 3.45
C ARG A 251 28.40 -13.59 4.51
N CYS A 252 27.14 -13.85 4.13
CA CYS A 252 25.98 -13.84 5.02
C CYS A 252 25.90 -15.14 5.83
N THR A 253 26.89 -15.40 6.70
CA THR A 253 26.95 -16.66 7.46
C THR A 253 25.81 -16.83 8.46
N GLY A 254 25.17 -15.72 8.86
CA GLY A 254 23.95 -15.67 9.68
C GLY A 254 22.66 -15.94 8.94
N LEU A 255 22.69 -16.01 7.60
CA LEU A 255 21.48 -16.09 6.76
C LEU A 255 20.61 -17.30 7.10
N ARG A 256 19.29 -17.07 7.10
CA ARG A 256 18.25 -18.07 7.37
C ARG A 256 17.18 -18.12 6.29
N ALA A 257 16.95 -17.00 5.57
CA ALA A 257 15.93 -16.89 4.55
C ALA A 257 16.38 -15.98 3.40
N VAL A 258 15.88 -16.29 2.19
CA VAL A 258 15.87 -15.36 1.06
C VAL A 258 14.42 -15.29 0.60
N THR A 259 13.83 -14.11 0.58
CA THR A 259 12.45 -13.88 0.15
C THR A 259 12.42 -13.20 -1.21
N PHE A 260 11.67 -13.78 -2.14
CA PHE A 260 11.33 -13.12 -3.40
C PHE A 260 10.01 -12.36 -3.23
N GLU A 261 10.06 -11.06 -3.32
CA GLU A 261 8.89 -10.20 -3.31
C GLU A 261 8.37 -10.03 -4.74
N ALA A 262 7.28 -10.70 -5.03
CA ALA A 262 6.78 -10.90 -6.39
C ALA A 262 5.40 -10.31 -6.62
N ASP A 263 5.00 -9.30 -5.86
CA ASP A 263 3.67 -8.72 -5.89
C ASP A 263 3.23 -8.33 -7.31
N GLY A 264 2.08 -8.88 -7.73
CA GLY A 264 1.51 -8.63 -9.05
C GLY A 264 2.05 -9.51 -10.17
N HIS A 265 3.09 -10.33 -9.96
CA HIS A 265 3.59 -11.25 -10.99
C HIS A 265 2.59 -12.37 -11.28
N PRO A 266 2.31 -12.68 -12.57
CA PRO A 266 1.70 -13.95 -12.92
C PRO A 266 2.57 -15.13 -12.46
N GLU A 267 1.95 -16.20 -11.98
CA GLU A 267 2.62 -17.36 -11.41
C GLU A 267 3.72 -17.97 -12.32
N PRO A 268 3.55 -18.08 -13.66
CA PRO A 268 4.62 -18.59 -14.53
C PRO A 268 5.85 -17.68 -14.62
N ILE A 269 5.68 -16.36 -14.39
CA ILE A 269 6.80 -15.41 -14.33
C ILE A 269 7.53 -15.55 -13.00
N ALA A 270 6.78 -15.60 -11.90
CA ALA A 270 7.34 -15.81 -10.58
C ALA A 270 8.14 -17.12 -10.49
N LEU A 271 7.61 -18.23 -11.06
CA LEU A 271 8.31 -19.51 -11.12
C LEU A 271 9.68 -19.43 -11.79
N ARG A 272 9.81 -18.75 -12.93
CA ARG A 272 11.12 -18.59 -13.59
C ARG A 272 12.14 -17.84 -12.74
N THR A 273 11.70 -16.83 -12.00
CA THR A 273 12.56 -16.09 -11.06
C THR A 273 12.95 -16.99 -9.88
N LEU A 274 11.98 -17.73 -9.32
CA LEU A 274 12.22 -18.68 -8.22
C LEU A 274 13.18 -19.81 -8.64
N GLU A 275 13.09 -20.34 -9.86
CA GLU A 275 14.03 -21.32 -10.40
C GLU A 275 15.46 -20.79 -10.42
N ARG A 276 15.63 -19.54 -10.85
CA ARG A 276 16.94 -18.89 -10.83
C ARG A 276 17.47 -18.67 -9.41
N LEU A 277 16.63 -18.17 -8.50
CA LEU A 277 16.99 -17.99 -7.09
C LEU A 277 17.29 -19.33 -6.42
N ARG A 278 16.55 -20.39 -6.77
CA ARG A 278 16.77 -21.73 -6.24
C ARG A 278 18.16 -22.30 -6.61
N ALA A 279 18.74 -21.88 -7.72
CA ALA A 279 20.12 -22.25 -8.06
C ALA A 279 21.16 -21.63 -7.14
N LEU A 280 20.81 -20.51 -6.45
CA LEU A 280 21.69 -19.79 -5.53
C LEU A 280 21.42 -20.16 -4.06
N VAL A 281 20.15 -20.39 -3.70
CA VAL A 281 19.70 -20.61 -2.33
C VAL A 281 19.50 -22.09 -2.04
N PRO A 282 20.23 -22.70 -1.08
CA PRO A 282 20.05 -24.10 -0.72
C PRO A 282 18.63 -24.39 -0.22
N ARG A 283 18.13 -25.59 -0.51
CA ARG A 283 16.84 -26.04 0.02
C ARG A 283 16.88 -26.12 1.55
N ARG A 284 15.72 -25.89 2.18
CA ARG A 284 15.53 -26.22 3.58
C ARG A 284 15.81 -27.71 3.78
N ARG A 285 16.76 -28.05 4.65
CA ARG A 285 16.91 -29.44 5.09
C ARG A 285 15.69 -29.76 5.95
N GLU A 286 14.96 -30.84 5.60
CA GLU A 286 13.92 -31.34 6.51
C GLU A 286 14.54 -31.50 7.90
N PRO A 287 13.90 -30.99 8.96
CA PRO A 287 14.32 -31.29 10.30
C PRO A 287 14.27 -32.83 10.41
N GLN A 288 15.40 -33.49 10.63
CA GLN A 288 15.37 -34.86 11.12
C GLN A 288 14.36 -34.89 12.24
N ALA A 289 13.34 -35.77 12.13
CA ALA A 289 12.20 -35.84 13.02
C ALA A 289 12.65 -35.99 14.50
N ALA A 290 13.06 -34.90 15.10
CA ALA A 290 13.05 -34.71 16.54
C ALA A 290 11.59 -34.46 16.87
N GLY A 291 10.94 -35.48 17.48
CA GLY A 291 9.53 -35.50 17.73
C GLY A 291 9.03 -34.17 18.28
N ILE A 292 8.09 -33.57 17.58
CA ILE A 292 7.27 -32.49 18.10
C ILE A 292 6.40 -33.13 19.16
N ALA A 293 6.86 -33.10 20.42
CA ALA A 293 6.00 -33.32 21.55
C ALA A 293 4.98 -32.20 21.55
N ALA A 294 3.71 -32.55 21.38
CA ALA A 294 2.60 -31.63 21.58
C ALA A 294 2.79 -30.97 22.95
N ALA A 295 3.04 -29.67 22.96
CA ALA A 295 3.05 -28.90 24.18
C ALA A 295 1.58 -28.81 24.63
N ASN A 296 1.23 -29.65 25.60
CA ASN A 296 0.03 -29.48 26.38
C ASN A 296 0.18 -28.23 27.26
N ASP A 297 -0.92 -27.52 27.39
CA ASP A 297 -1.12 -26.35 28.24
C ASP A 297 -0.64 -26.57 29.70
N ASP A 298 -0.31 -25.44 30.35
CA ASP A 298 -0.04 -25.24 31.76
C ASP A 298 1.35 -25.68 32.30
N ALA A 299 2.35 -24.84 32.03
CA ALA A 299 3.49 -24.69 32.96
C ALA A 299 3.93 -23.21 32.98
N ALA A 300 3.80 -22.61 34.14
CA ALA A 300 4.35 -21.29 34.47
C ALA A 300 5.84 -21.24 34.16
N LEU A 301 6.25 -20.34 33.27
CA LEU A 301 7.65 -20.10 32.93
C LEU A 301 8.25 -19.05 33.88
N GLU A 302 9.19 -19.48 34.69
CA GLU A 302 10.10 -18.59 35.44
C GLU A 302 10.94 -17.75 34.46
N ALA A 303 11.11 -16.47 34.77
CA ALA A 303 11.88 -15.52 33.98
C ALA A 303 13.37 -15.94 33.88
N PRO A 304 13.99 -15.85 32.68
CA PRO A 304 15.42 -16.15 32.57
C PRO A 304 16.28 -15.02 33.16
N ALA A 305 17.31 -15.44 33.90
CA ALA A 305 18.28 -14.58 34.52
C ALA A 305 19.06 -13.73 33.49
N THR A 306 19.29 -12.48 33.84
CA THR A 306 20.09 -11.51 33.09
C THR A 306 21.50 -12.00 32.81
N CYS A 307 21.87 -12.12 31.54
CA CYS A 307 23.23 -12.39 31.10
C CYS A 307 24.05 -11.10 31.15
N ALA A 308 25.10 -11.09 31.99
CA ALA A 308 26.06 -9.99 32.04
C ALA A 308 26.99 -10.04 30.81
N THR A 309 26.94 -9.01 29.98
CA THR A 309 27.85 -8.81 28.85
C THR A 309 29.12 -8.12 29.33
N ALA A 310 30.29 -8.71 28.97
CA ALA A 310 31.59 -8.08 29.14
C ALA A 310 31.70 -6.87 28.17
N SER A 311 31.97 -5.69 28.73
CA SER A 311 32.21 -4.46 28.00
C SER A 311 33.59 -4.46 27.36
N GLN A 312 33.66 -4.28 26.04
CA GLN A 312 34.80 -3.62 25.41
C GLN A 312 34.45 -2.12 25.24
N ASP A 313 35.37 -1.32 25.73
CA ASP A 313 35.26 0.13 25.89
C ASP A 313 35.61 0.82 24.57
N ASP A 314 34.61 0.96 23.67
CA ASP A 314 34.70 1.76 22.45
C ASP A 314 33.85 3.00 22.60
N GLY A 315 34.20 3.92 23.48
CA GLY A 315 33.77 5.32 23.49
C GLY A 315 32.28 5.67 23.44
N TRP A 316 31.39 4.71 23.52
CA TRP A 316 29.94 4.85 23.60
C TRP A 316 29.52 4.76 25.06
N GLY A 317 29.37 5.90 25.71
CA GLY A 317 28.93 5.96 27.09
C GLY A 317 27.61 5.24 27.31
N SER A 318 27.65 4.14 28.05
CA SER A 318 26.46 3.45 28.56
C SER A 318 25.74 4.36 29.57
N ALA A 319 24.68 5.02 29.11
CA ALA A 319 23.64 5.58 29.98
C ALA A 319 22.29 5.41 29.30
N ALA A 320 21.56 4.38 29.72
CA ALA A 320 20.11 4.34 29.54
C ALA A 320 19.49 5.45 30.41
N THR A 321 19.67 6.71 30.03
CA THR A 321 18.94 7.84 30.59
C THR A 321 17.72 8.04 29.72
N ALA A 322 16.54 7.98 30.34
CA ALA A 322 15.29 8.44 29.72
C ALA A 322 15.56 9.80 29.05
N ALA A 323 15.21 9.92 27.76
CA ALA A 323 15.42 11.14 27.00
C ALA A 323 14.82 12.33 27.77
N PRO A 324 15.50 13.48 27.85
CA PRO A 324 14.96 14.64 28.55
C PRO A 324 13.62 15.06 27.92
N PRO A 325 12.65 15.58 28.71
CA PRO A 325 11.29 15.89 28.24
C PRO A 325 11.18 16.74 26.96
N GLY A 326 12.20 17.53 26.64
CA GLY A 326 12.25 18.32 25.40
C GLY A 326 12.76 17.57 24.16
N ALA A 327 13.38 16.39 24.29
CA ALA A 327 13.91 15.61 23.17
C ALA A 327 12.79 14.90 22.41
N VAL A 328 11.73 14.44 23.10
CA VAL A 328 10.56 13.79 22.49
C VAL A 328 9.81 14.77 21.59
N ASP A 329 9.62 16.02 22.04
CA ASP A 329 8.98 17.06 21.22
C ASP A 329 9.83 17.43 19.98
N GLY A 330 11.16 17.34 20.09
CA GLY A 330 12.09 17.58 18.99
C GLY A 330 11.99 16.49 17.91
N ALA A 331 11.99 15.23 18.33
CA ALA A 331 11.89 14.08 17.44
C ALA A 331 10.53 14.03 16.72
N ALA A 332 9.45 14.30 17.43
CA ALA A 332 8.12 14.37 16.83
C ALA A 332 8.02 15.51 15.79
N ARG A 333 8.57 16.70 16.07
CA ARG A 333 8.62 17.81 15.11
C ARG A 333 9.42 17.43 13.85
N GLU A 334 10.56 16.77 14.02
CA GLU A 334 11.38 16.33 12.88
C GLU A 334 10.66 15.28 12.04
N ALA A 335 10.00 14.29 12.63
CA ALA A 335 9.20 13.31 11.91
C ALA A 335 8.10 13.97 11.07
N TRP A 336 7.36 14.92 11.63
CA TRP A 336 6.35 15.66 10.89
C TRP A 336 6.94 16.59 9.82
N ARG A 337 8.09 17.18 10.07
CA ARG A 337 8.82 17.96 9.06
C ARG A 337 9.21 17.10 7.86
N LEU A 338 9.76 15.91 8.10
CA LEU A 338 10.09 14.96 7.03
C LEU A 338 8.84 14.49 6.29
N PHE A 339 7.76 14.19 7.01
CA PHE A 339 6.47 13.87 6.39
C PHE A 339 6.03 14.97 5.43
N ASP A 340 6.07 16.24 5.85
CA ASP A 340 5.67 17.37 5.01
C ASP A 340 6.56 17.52 3.78
N LEU A 341 7.87 17.36 3.95
CA LEU A 341 8.83 17.46 2.84
C LEU A 341 8.58 16.39 1.77
N VAL A 342 8.40 15.13 2.16
CA VAL A 342 8.15 14.04 1.21
C VAL A 342 6.74 14.07 0.59
N HIS A 343 5.87 14.96 1.04
CA HIS A 343 4.55 15.22 0.46
C HIS A 343 4.48 16.56 -0.30
N GLY A 344 5.60 17.22 -0.52
CA GLY A 344 5.71 18.39 -1.39
C GLY A 344 5.67 19.74 -0.69
N ALA A 345 5.89 19.79 0.62
CA ALA A 345 6.12 21.07 1.31
C ALA A 345 7.40 21.76 0.79
N PRO A 346 7.51 23.09 0.88
CA PRO A 346 8.70 23.82 0.46
C PRO A 346 9.98 23.24 1.07
N ALA A 347 11.00 23.06 0.23
CA ALA A 347 12.23 22.31 0.55
C ALA A 347 13.46 23.23 0.68
N ASP A 348 13.28 24.41 1.28
CA ASP A 348 14.39 25.35 1.46
C ASP A 348 15.50 24.74 2.32
N GLY A 349 16.73 24.77 1.81
CA GLY A 349 17.90 24.27 2.53
C GLY A 349 18.05 22.76 2.60
N VAL A 350 17.27 21.97 1.84
CA VAL A 350 17.43 20.51 1.76
C VAL A 350 18.71 20.16 0.98
N PRO A 351 19.54 19.23 1.50
CA PRO A 351 20.81 18.87 0.85
C PRO A 351 20.66 18.21 -0.53
N ASP A 352 19.53 17.57 -0.80
CA ASP A 352 19.25 16.83 -2.05
C ASP A 352 17.86 17.18 -2.61
N PRO A 353 17.69 18.36 -3.22
CA PRO A 353 16.40 18.80 -3.75
C PRO A 353 15.90 17.94 -4.94
N ASP A 354 16.81 17.38 -5.74
CA ASP A 354 16.42 16.54 -6.89
C ASP A 354 15.96 15.15 -6.44
N GLY A 355 16.65 14.56 -5.47
CA GLY A 355 16.22 13.29 -4.85
C GLY A 355 14.88 13.45 -4.12
N LEU A 356 14.74 14.51 -3.33
CA LEU A 356 13.47 14.82 -2.66
C LEU A 356 12.33 15.02 -3.68
N ARG A 357 12.60 15.67 -4.81
CA ARG A 357 11.61 15.80 -5.88
C ARG A 357 11.20 14.44 -6.46
N ALA A 358 12.16 13.51 -6.65
CA ALA A 358 11.86 12.16 -7.10
C ALA A 358 10.99 11.41 -6.09
N GLU A 359 11.28 11.53 -4.81
CA GLU A 359 10.49 10.96 -3.70
C GLU A 359 9.06 11.51 -3.69
N VAL A 360 8.90 12.83 -3.77
CA VAL A 360 7.59 13.49 -3.82
C VAL A 360 6.78 13.00 -5.02
N ASP A 361 7.39 12.94 -6.21
CA ASP A 361 6.68 12.51 -7.42
C ASP A 361 6.24 11.04 -7.33
N PHE A 362 7.07 10.17 -6.76
CA PHE A 362 6.69 8.77 -6.50
C PHE A 362 5.47 8.70 -5.57
N ARG A 363 5.49 9.41 -4.44
CA ARG A 363 4.38 9.44 -3.48
C ARG A 363 3.11 10.01 -4.07
N LEU A 364 3.20 11.11 -4.81
CA LEU A 364 2.05 11.70 -5.49
C LEU A 364 1.45 10.74 -6.53
N ALA A 365 2.28 9.96 -7.25
CA ALA A 365 1.80 8.94 -8.16
C ALA A 365 1.00 7.84 -7.43
N VAL A 366 1.50 7.35 -6.30
CA VAL A 366 0.80 6.35 -5.47
C VAL A 366 -0.53 6.90 -4.94
N VAL A 367 -0.53 8.14 -4.40
CA VAL A 367 -1.75 8.81 -3.93
C VAL A 367 -2.76 8.98 -5.06
N ALA A 368 -2.29 9.42 -6.24
CA ALA A 368 -3.15 9.57 -7.43
C ALA A 368 -3.79 8.25 -7.85
N GLN A 369 -3.03 7.14 -7.90
CA GLN A 369 -3.56 5.81 -8.23
C GLN A 369 -4.66 5.36 -7.24
N ARG A 370 -4.49 5.64 -5.95
CA ARG A 370 -5.48 5.31 -4.93
C ARG A 370 -6.76 6.14 -5.08
N ILE A 371 -6.61 7.44 -5.40
CA ILE A 371 -7.75 8.32 -5.68
C ILE A 371 -8.46 7.86 -6.97
N ASP A 372 -7.72 7.50 -8.02
CA ASP A 372 -8.28 7.09 -9.31
C ASP A 372 -9.15 5.82 -9.25
N ARG A 373 -8.99 5.01 -8.21
CA ARG A 373 -9.88 3.86 -7.98
C ARG A 373 -11.32 4.28 -7.66
N ALA A 374 -11.49 5.46 -7.07
CA ALA A 374 -12.78 5.97 -6.62
C ALA A 374 -13.23 7.23 -7.37
N TRP A 375 -12.32 8.18 -7.62
CA TRP A 375 -12.59 9.52 -8.13
C TRP A 375 -11.73 9.89 -9.35
N PRO A 376 -11.69 9.07 -10.42
CA PRO A 376 -10.78 9.32 -11.55
C PRO A 376 -11.06 10.61 -12.29
N LEU A 377 -12.34 10.98 -12.47
CA LEU A 377 -12.74 12.18 -13.20
C LEU A 377 -12.55 13.43 -12.36
N THR A 378 -12.97 13.40 -11.11
CA THR A 378 -12.82 14.51 -10.17
C THR A 378 -11.33 14.81 -9.94
N ARG A 379 -10.48 13.78 -9.82
CA ARG A 379 -9.06 13.98 -9.72
C ARG A 379 -8.50 14.66 -10.97
N ALA A 380 -8.88 14.20 -12.15
CA ALA A 380 -8.45 14.82 -13.39
C ALA A 380 -8.85 16.31 -13.46
N ALA A 381 -10.04 16.66 -13.01
CA ALA A 381 -10.52 18.03 -13.03
C ALA A 381 -9.87 18.93 -11.95
N CYS A 382 -9.65 18.43 -10.74
CA CYS A 382 -9.20 19.24 -9.60
C CYS A 382 -7.70 19.10 -9.31
N ALA A 383 -7.10 17.94 -9.59
CA ALA A 383 -5.71 17.60 -9.30
C ALA A 383 -5.08 16.85 -10.49
N GLY A 384 -5.31 17.33 -11.70
CA GLY A 384 -4.90 16.70 -12.94
C GLY A 384 -3.40 16.79 -13.23
N ASP A 385 -2.69 17.66 -12.53
CA ASP A 385 -1.25 17.86 -12.65
C ASP A 385 -0.55 17.69 -11.30
N ARG A 386 0.78 17.73 -11.33
CA ARG A 386 1.62 17.65 -10.14
C ARG A 386 1.25 18.70 -9.10
N ALA A 387 1.11 19.95 -9.52
CA ALA A 387 0.81 21.06 -8.62
C ALA A 387 -0.54 20.88 -7.90
N GLY A 388 -1.55 20.35 -8.59
CA GLY A 388 -2.83 20.00 -8.00
C GLY A 388 -2.74 18.87 -6.96
N LEU A 389 -1.94 17.83 -7.27
CA LEU A 389 -1.69 16.74 -6.33
C LEU A 389 -0.88 17.21 -5.11
N GLU A 390 0.14 18.04 -5.29
CA GLU A 390 0.90 18.66 -4.19
C GLU A 390 -0.02 19.51 -3.28
N ARG A 391 -0.89 20.33 -3.87
CA ARG A 391 -1.88 21.11 -3.12
C ARG A 391 -2.82 20.22 -2.30
N PHE A 392 -3.20 19.06 -2.86
CA PHE A 392 -3.99 18.08 -2.11
C PHE A 392 -3.17 17.45 -0.98
N ALA A 393 -1.98 16.92 -1.28
CA ALA A 393 -1.14 16.19 -0.32
C ALA A 393 -0.62 17.07 0.83
N THR A 394 -0.58 18.39 0.63
CA THR A 394 -0.21 19.39 1.67
C THR A 394 -1.43 20.04 2.33
N SER A 395 -2.65 19.64 1.96
CA SER A 395 -3.89 20.25 2.47
C SER A 395 -4.24 19.78 3.89
N PRO A 396 -5.02 20.59 4.64
CA PRO A 396 -5.58 20.16 5.93
C PRO A 396 -6.45 18.91 5.82
N GLU A 397 -7.16 18.72 4.70
CA GLU A 397 -7.96 17.54 4.46
C GLU A 397 -7.10 16.29 4.38
N TYR A 398 -5.98 16.31 3.65
CA TYR A 398 -5.05 15.18 3.59
C TYR A 398 -4.46 14.87 4.97
N ARG A 399 -4.07 15.90 5.72
CA ARG A 399 -3.62 15.77 7.12
C ARG A 399 -4.67 15.10 8.02
N SER A 400 -5.95 15.32 7.75
CA SER A 400 -7.03 14.70 8.53
C SER A 400 -7.14 13.17 8.38
N LEU A 401 -6.42 12.56 7.44
CA LEU A 401 -6.26 11.11 7.39
C LEU A 401 -5.62 10.57 8.67
N PHE A 402 -4.80 11.38 9.33
CA PHE A 402 -3.93 11.00 10.45
C PHE A 402 -4.39 11.58 11.80
N ASP A 403 -5.60 12.13 11.87
CA ASP A 403 -6.14 12.72 13.11
C ASP A 403 -6.85 11.72 14.04
N GLY A 404 -6.87 10.43 13.67
CA GLY A 404 -7.56 9.38 14.41
C GLY A 404 -9.06 9.31 14.12
N SER A 405 -9.56 10.05 13.12
CA SER A 405 -10.99 10.05 12.75
C SER A 405 -11.43 8.84 11.91
N GLY A 406 -10.51 7.96 11.53
CA GLY A 406 -10.79 6.80 10.66
C GLY A 406 -11.17 7.15 9.23
N ARG A 407 -10.89 8.40 8.79
CA ARG A 407 -11.21 8.85 7.43
C ARG A 407 -10.39 8.11 6.40
N GLN A 408 -11.00 7.79 5.28
CA GLN A 408 -10.35 7.11 4.16
C GLN A 408 -9.95 8.11 3.08
N LEU A 409 -8.84 7.86 2.38
CA LEU A 409 -8.29 8.72 1.34
C LEU A 409 -9.33 9.17 0.28
N PRO A 410 -10.20 8.29 -0.26
CA PRO A 410 -11.22 8.73 -1.22
C PRO A 410 -12.20 9.75 -0.64
N ALA A 411 -12.61 9.59 0.61
CA ALA A 411 -13.54 10.52 1.28
C ALA A 411 -12.89 11.88 1.57
N VAL A 412 -11.64 11.85 1.98
CA VAL A 412 -10.82 13.05 2.24
C VAL A 412 -10.57 13.82 0.93
N PHE A 413 -10.22 13.11 -0.14
CA PHE A 413 -10.06 13.73 -1.47
C PHE A 413 -11.36 14.38 -1.95
N ALA A 414 -12.51 13.71 -1.82
CA ALA A 414 -13.80 14.26 -2.20
C ALA A 414 -14.15 15.54 -1.38
N ALA A 415 -13.79 15.58 -0.10
CA ALA A 415 -14.00 16.77 0.73
C ALA A 415 -13.14 17.95 0.25
N TRP A 416 -11.86 17.70 -0.02
CA TRP A 416 -10.93 18.67 -0.59
C TRP A 416 -11.42 19.16 -1.96
N ALA A 417 -11.81 18.26 -2.87
CA ALA A 417 -12.31 18.60 -4.20
C ALA A 417 -13.55 19.50 -4.13
N ARG A 418 -14.51 19.20 -3.22
CA ARG A 418 -15.69 20.07 -2.99
C ARG A 418 -15.30 21.49 -2.57
N ARG A 419 -14.27 21.64 -1.75
CA ARG A 419 -13.76 22.95 -1.35
C ARG A 419 -13.13 23.68 -2.53
N VAL A 420 -12.20 23.02 -3.24
CA VAL A 420 -11.47 23.60 -4.38
C VAL A 420 -12.44 24.02 -5.50
N VAL A 421 -13.39 23.16 -5.88
CA VAL A 421 -14.41 23.48 -6.89
C VAL A 421 -15.19 24.74 -6.52
N ARG A 422 -15.54 24.90 -5.25
CA ARG A 422 -16.32 26.04 -4.74
C ARG A 422 -15.48 27.32 -4.71
N GLU A 423 -14.24 27.24 -4.24
CA GLU A 423 -13.34 28.37 -4.06
C GLU A 423 -12.77 28.87 -5.39
N GLU A 424 -12.34 27.97 -6.27
CA GLU A 424 -11.67 28.30 -7.53
C GLU A 424 -12.63 28.39 -8.71
N ARG A 425 -13.91 28.05 -8.52
CA ARG A 425 -14.97 28.08 -9.57
C ARG A 425 -14.53 27.35 -10.84
N LEU A 426 -13.97 26.14 -10.68
CA LEU A 426 -13.48 25.34 -11.80
C LEU A 426 -14.63 24.93 -12.72
N ALA A 427 -14.57 25.37 -13.98
CA ALA A 427 -15.63 25.13 -14.96
C ALA A 427 -15.88 23.62 -15.15
N GLY A 428 -17.12 23.19 -14.98
CA GLY A 428 -17.56 21.80 -15.15
C GLY A 428 -17.12 20.81 -14.07
N ALA A 429 -16.20 21.19 -13.17
CA ALA A 429 -15.72 20.29 -12.13
C ALA A 429 -16.79 19.96 -11.08
N ASP A 430 -17.72 20.86 -10.85
CA ASP A 430 -18.89 20.67 -9.99
C ASP A 430 -19.82 19.57 -10.52
N ALA A 431 -20.08 19.56 -11.83
CA ALA A 431 -20.88 18.53 -12.49
C ALA A 431 -20.19 17.16 -12.48
N ILE A 432 -18.87 17.13 -12.69
CA ILE A 432 -18.05 15.92 -12.60
C ILE A 432 -18.09 15.33 -11.19
N LEU A 433 -17.84 16.15 -10.18
CA LEU A 433 -17.88 15.74 -8.78
C LEU A 433 -19.28 15.24 -8.36
N ALA A 434 -20.34 15.92 -8.83
CA ALA A 434 -21.72 15.49 -8.60
C ALA A 434 -21.99 14.12 -9.25
N PHE A 435 -21.55 13.92 -10.48
CA PHE A 435 -21.69 12.64 -11.20
C PHE A 435 -20.99 11.50 -10.47
N GLU A 436 -19.70 11.64 -10.11
CA GLU A 436 -18.98 10.58 -9.39
C GLU A 436 -19.55 10.35 -7.99
N SER A 437 -19.96 11.40 -7.28
CA SER A 437 -20.64 11.27 -5.98
C SER A 437 -21.93 10.44 -6.11
N TRP A 438 -22.65 10.62 -7.19
CA TRP A 438 -23.86 9.87 -7.46
C TRP A 438 -23.58 8.41 -7.80
N CYS A 439 -22.52 8.11 -8.58
CA CYS A 439 -22.04 6.75 -8.82
C CYS A 439 -21.69 6.03 -7.51
N HIS A 440 -20.98 6.69 -6.60
CA HIS A 440 -20.67 6.14 -5.27
C HIS A 440 -21.93 5.88 -4.46
N GLY A 441 -22.90 6.80 -4.48
CA GLY A 441 -24.18 6.61 -3.82
C GLY A 441 -24.95 5.38 -4.33
N LEU A 442 -24.88 5.09 -5.62
CA LEU A 442 -25.49 3.89 -6.22
C LEU A 442 -24.75 2.60 -5.81
N LEU A 443 -23.41 2.63 -5.75
CA LEU A 443 -22.62 1.46 -5.30
C LEU A 443 -22.84 1.14 -3.83
N ALA A 444 -23.02 2.16 -2.99
CA ALA A 444 -23.23 2.01 -1.55
C ALA A 444 -24.64 1.53 -1.18
N ARG A 445 -25.64 1.70 -2.05
CA ARG A 445 -27.00 1.21 -1.80
C ARG A 445 -27.05 -0.31 -1.96
N VAL A 446 -27.02 -1.02 -0.84
CA VAL A 446 -27.38 -2.43 -0.77
C VAL A 446 -28.89 -2.52 -0.94
N GLU A 447 -29.35 -3.32 -1.89
CA GLU A 447 -30.75 -3.45 -2.26
C GLU A 447 -31.61 -3.95 -1.09
N ALA A 448 -32.63 -3.21 -0.78
CA ALA A 448 -33.88 -3.76 -0.25
C ALA A 448 -35.03 -2.82 -0.64
N ALA A 449 -35.62 -3.06 -1.77
CA ALA A 449 -36.97 -2.53 -2.00
C ALA A 449 -37.97 -3.60 -1.56
N PRO A 450 -38.90 -3.30 -0.65
CA PRO A 450 -39.94 -4.26 -0.27
C PRO A 450 -40.83 -4.55 -1.47
N PRO A 451 -41.28 -5.80 -1.68
CA PRO A 451 -42.28 -6.13 -2.67
C PRO A 451 -43.63 -5.54 -2.26
N GLY A 452 -44.35 -4.95 -3.20
CA GLY A 452 -45.77 -4.66 -3.02
C GLY A 452 -46.15 -3.19 -3.11
N SER A 453 -46.32 -2.72 -4.30
CA SER A 453 -47.38 -1.79 -4.79
C SER A 453 -47.34 -1.86 -6.31
N GLY A 454 -48.46 -1.88 -6.99
CA GLY A 454 -48.51 -1.88 -8.46
C GLY A 454 -47.91 -0.63 -9.13
N ALA A 455 -47.05 0.11 -8.41
CA ALA A 455 -46.37 1.31 -8.88
C ALA A 455 -45.17 0.99 -9.79
N ILE A 456 -44.94 1.83 -10.78
CA ILE A 456 -43.74 1.79 -11.61
C ILE A 456 -42.54 2.20 -10.76
N ARG A 457 -41.42 1.47 -10.89
CA ARG A 457 -40.17 1.74 -10.13
C ARG A 457 -38.95 1.56 -11.01
N LEU A 458 -37.82 2.16 -10.59
CA LEU A 458 -36.53 1.82 -11.18
C LEU A 458 -36.20 0.35 -10.92
N ALA A 459 -35.60 -0.31 -11.90
CA ALA A 459 -35.08 -1.66 -11.72
C ALA A 459 -33.99 -1.69 -10.67
N PRO A 460 -33.79 -2.82 -9.94
CA PRO A 460 -32.70 -2.96 -9.02
C PRO A 460 -31.33 -2.65 -9.67
N GLY A 461 -30.44 -1.96 -8.96
CA GLY A 461 -29.13 -1.58 -9.47
C GLY A 461 -29.15 -0.52 -10.59
N VAL A 462 -30.28 0.14 -10.81
CA VAL A 462 -30.45 1.22 -11.79
C VAL A 462 -30.68 2.55 -11.09
N ALA A 463 -30.01 3.60 -11.57
CA ALA A 463 -30.28 4.99 -11.18
C ALA A 463 -30.34 5.89 -12.41
N VAL A 464 -31.10 6.96 -12.31
CA VAL A 464 -31.28 7.97 -13.36
C VAL A 464 -30.96 9.34 -12.79
N GLY A 465 -30.12 10.11 -13.47
CA GLY A 465 -29.75 11.46 -13.11
C GLY A 465 -29.79 12.43 -14.28
N SER A 466 -29.88 13.71 -13.95
CA SER A 466 -29.78 14.80 -14.90
C SER A 466 -28.70 15.76 -14.45
N PHE A 467 -27.80 16.12 -15.36
CA PHE A 467 -26.67 17.01 -15.12
C PHE A 467 -26.82 18.28 -15.97
N PRO A 468 -26.30 19.42 -15.52
CA PRO A 468 -26.38 20.68 -16.22
C PRO A 468 -25.48 20.78 -17.45
N VAL A 469 -24.61 19.79 -17.65
CA VAL A 469 -23.69 19.71 -18.79
C VAL A 469 -23.65 18.30 -19.35
N ASP A 470 -23.36 18.16 -20.64
CA ASP A 470 -23.15 16.86 -21.27
C ASP A 470 -21.78 16.32 -20.92
N LEU A 471 -21.73 15.22 -20.19
CA LEU A 471 -20.50 14.55 -19.75
C LEU A 471 -20.06 13.41 -20.68
N SER A 472 -20.71 13.18 -21.81
CA SER A 472 -20.48 12.02 -22.70
C SER A 472 -19.04 11.96 -23.19
N GLU A 473 -18.51 13.06 -23.73
CA GLU A 473 -17.12 13.15 -24.20
C GLU A 473 -16.13 13.00 -23.07
N LEU A 474 -16.43 13.59 -21.92
CA LEU A 474 -15.58 13.52 -20.73
C LEU A 474 -15.49 12.09 -20.19
N LEU A 475 -16.62 11.38 -20.11
CA LEU A 475 -16.66 9.98 -19.69
C LEU A 475 -15.90 9.07 -20.65
N PHE A 476 -16.02 9.32 -21.96
CA PHE A 476 -15.27 8.59 -22.98
C PHE A 476 -13.76 8.84 -22.85
N ALA A 477 -13.35 10.09 -22.74
CA ALA A 477 -11.95 10.48 -22.60
C ALA A 477 -11.33 9.94 -21.30
N ALA A 478 -12.08 9.96 -20.19
CA ALA A 478 -11.62 9.41 -18.91
C ALA A 478 -11.47 7.89 -18.94
N ARG A 479 -12.37 7.15 -19.59
CA ARG A 479 -12.23 5.70 -19.80
C ARG A 479 -10.98 5.37 -20.62
N THR A 480 -10.70 6.16 -21.66
CA THR A 480 -9.51 6.01 -22.50
C THR A 480 -8.24 6.32 -21.69
N LEU A 481 -8.24 7.43 -20.95
CA LEU A 481 -7.12 7.83 -20.09
C LEU A 481 -6.85 6.78 -18.99
N ARG A 482 -7.90 6.24 -18.36
CA ARG A 482 -7.75 5.20 -17.32
C ARG A 482 -7.00 3.97 -17.82
N ARG A 483 -7.20 3.56 -19.08
CA ARG A 483 -6.46 2.45 -19.70
C ARG A 483 -4.98 2.83 -19.88
N HIS A 484 -4.69 4.03 -20.37
CA HIS A 484 -3.32 4.51 -20.55
C HIS A 484 -2.59 4.76 -19.22
N LEU A 485 -3.29 5.20 -18.18
CA LEU A 485 -2.73 5.41 -16.85
C LEU A 485 -2.38 4.10 -16.15
N ALA A 486 -3.17 3.05 -16.35
CA ALA A 486 -2.84 1.72 -15.83
C ALA A 486 -1.51 1.20 -16.40
N ASP A 487 -1.24 1.45 -17.70
CA ASP A 487 0.00 1.01 -18.35
C ASP A 487 1.19 1.93 -18.05
N ARG A 488 0.99 3.23 -17.89
CA ARG A 488 2.05 4.22 -17.63
C ARG A 488 2.42 4.36 -16.16
N ALA A 489 1.51 4.14 -15.25
CA ALA A 489 1.77 4.21 -13.81
C ALA A 489 2.75 3.12 -13.38
N ALA A 490 2.67 1.94 -14.00
CA ALA A 490 3.63 0.87 -13.80
C ALA A 490 5.03 1.18 -14.41
N ALA A 491 5.08 1.98 -15.48
CA ALA A 491 6.31 2.13 -16.26
C ALA A 491 7.20 3.32 -15.90
N ALA A 492 6.70 4.36 -15.24
CA ALA A 492 7.45 5.62 -15.16
C ALA A 492 7.51 6.28 -13.77
N GLY A 493 6.67 5.92 -12.81
CA GLY A 493 6.60 6.64 -11.53
C GLY A 493 6.33 8.16 -11.66
N LEU A 494 6.12 8.65 -12.90
CA LEU A 494 6.06 10.06 -13.24
C LEU A 494 4.79 10.39 -13.99
N TYR A 495 3.97 11.19 -13.37
CA TYR A 495 2.76 11.75 -13.94
C TYR A 495 3.12 12.90 -14.91
N GLU A 496 3.43 12.60 -16.15
CA GLU A 496 3.47 13.62 -17.19
C GLU A 496 2.07 13.98 -17.65
N GLY A 497 1.65 15.22 -17.35
CA GLY A 497 0.29 15.73 -17.36
C GLY A 497 -0.47 15.84 -18.71
N SER A 498 0.01 15.27 -19.82
CA SER A 498 -0.61 15.49 -21.14
C SER A 498 -2.03 14.94 -21.32
N GLY A 499 -2.35 13.81 -20.67
CA GLY A 499 -3.70 13.23 -20.77
C GLY A 499 -4.75 13.93 -19.90
N LEU A 500 -4.30 14.56 -18.82
CA LEU A 500 -5.16 15.24 -17.86
C LEU A 500 -5.53 16.65 -18.32
N GLU A 501 -4.62 17.32 -19.01
CA GLU A 501 -4.91 18.59 -19.66
C GLU A 501 -6.00 18.43 -20.75
N ALA A 502 -5.96 17.35 -21.51
CA ALA A 502 -7.02 17.01 -22.46
C ALA A 502 -8.39 16.85 -21.77
N LEU A 503 -8.44 16.19 -20.60
CA LEU A 503 -9.69 16.09 -19.82
C LEU A 503 -10.17 17.44 -19.29
N ARG A 504 -9.28 18.31 -18.82
CA ARG A 504 -9.62 19.68 -18.41
C ARG A 504 -10.20 20.49 -19.56
N GLN A 505 -9.59 20.39 -20.74
CA GLN A 505 -10.07 21.10 -21.93
C GLN A 505 -11.42 20.56 -22.42
N ILE A 506 -11.68 19.26 -22.31
CA ILE A 506 -12.99 18.67 -22.61
C ILE A 506 -14.01 19.15 -21.57
N ALA A 507 -13.67 19.12 -20.28
CA ALA A 507 -14.55 19.60 -19.21
C ALA A 507 -14.92 21.08 -19.39
N ALA A 508 -13.95 21.91 -19.77
CA ALA A 508 -14.16 23.34 -20.01
C ALA A 508 -15.03 23.64 -21.26
N ARG A 509 -15.12 22.69 -22.19
CA ARG A 509 -15.89 22.80 -23.44
C ARG A 509 -17.24 22.05 -23.39
N ALA A 510 -17.52 21.33 -22.29
CA ALA A 510 -18.76 20.59 -22.15
C ALA A 510 -19.96 21.49 -22.37
N ALA A 511 -20.83 21.11 -23.32
CA ALA A 511 -21.97 21.94 -23.72
C ALA A 511 -22.93 22.14 -22.53
N PRO A 512 -23.32 23.39 -22.24
CA PRO A 512 -24.37 23.62 -21.25
C PRO A 512 -25.70 23.06 -21.73
N GLY A 513 -26.40 22.35 -20.86
CA GLY A 513 -27.71 21.79 -21.15
C GLY A 513 -28.03 20.57 -20.31
N PRO A 514 -29.28 20.22 -20.10
CA PRO A 514 -29.65 19.05 -19.32
C PRO A 514 -29.18 17.76 -20.03
N TRP A 515 -28.29 17.03 -19.42
CA TRP A 515 -27.86 15.72 -19.86
C TRP A 515 -28.47 14.66 -18.94
N ALA A 516 -29.34 13.79 -19.49
CA ALA A 516 -29.93 12.69 -18.75
C ALA A 516 -29.12 11.42 -18.97
N VAL A 517 -28.77 10.76 -17.87
CA VAL A 517 -27.95 9.55 -17.88
C VAL A 517 -28.57 8.45 -17.05
N LEU A 518 -28.50 7.24 -17.59
CA LEU A 518 -28.79 5.99 -16.90
C LEU A 518 -27.51 5.40 -16.34
N LEU A 519 -27.50 5.13 -15.05
CA LEU A 519 -26.47 4.31 -14.43
C LEU A 519 -27.01 2.90 -14.18
N ARG A 520 -26.23 1.92 -14.58
CA ARG A 520 -26.53 0.50 -14.36
C ARG A 520 -25.39 -0.16 -13.61
N ARG A 521 -25.69 -0.77 -12.47
CA ARG A 521 -24.75 -1.60 -11.74
C ARG A 521 -24.70 -2.99 -12.34
N THR A 522 -23.50 -3.44 -12.72
CA THR A 522 -23.24 -4.79 -13.24
C THR A 522 -22.11 -5.39 -12.43
N GLY A 523 -22.44 -6.22 -11.45
CA GLY A 523 -21.47 -6.69 -10.46
C GLY A 523 -20.86 -5.53 -9.65
N GLY A 524 -19.52 -5.42 -9.59
CA GLY A 524 -18.80 -4.34 -8.93
C GLY A 524 -18.56 -3.08 -9.78
N ALA A 525 -19.14 -2.98 -11.01
CA ALA A 525 -18.93 -1.89 -11.94
C ALA A 525 -20.22 -1.12 -12.20
N ILE A 526 -20.07 0.15 -12.63
CA ILE A 526 -21.18 0.99 -13.11
C ILE A 526 -20.98 1.27 -14.59
N ALA A 527 -22.01 0.98 -15.39
CA ALA A 527 -22.14 1.46 -16.76
C ALA A 527 -22.96 2.76 -16.74
N ALA A 528 -22.52 3.76 -17.49
CA ALA A 528 -23.25 5.01 -17.72
C ALA A 528 -23.64 5.09 -19.20
N GLU A 529 -24.91 5.32 -19.46
CA GLU A 529 -25.49 5.36 -20.81
C GLU A 529 -26.36 6.60 -20.93
N PRO A 530 -26.43 7.27 -22.11
CA PRO A 530 -27.41 8.29 -22.35
C PRO A 530 -28.82 7.73 -22.16
N LEU A 531 -29.66 8.45 -21.44
CA LEU A 531 -31.05 8.03 -21.23
C LEU A 531 -31.93 8.54 -22.34
N ASP A 532 -32.75 7.66 -22.91
CA ASP A 532 -33.84 8.04 -23.83
C ASP A 532 -34.76 9.05 -23.12
N PRO A 533 -35.02 10.24 -23.72
CA PRO A 533 -35.85 11.25 -23.08
C PRO A 533 -37.25 10.78 -22.71
N SER A 534 -37.83 9.82 -23.46
CA SER A 534 -39.13 9.22 -23.13
C SER A 534 -39.09 8.45 -21.80
N PHE A 535 -37.94 7.84 -21.45
CA PHE A 535 -37.78 7.11 -20.20
C PHE A 535 -37.59 8.07 -19.01
N LEU A 536 -36.98 9.23 -19.21
CA LEU A 536 -36.84 10.24 -18.15
C LEU A 536 -38.22 10.71 -17.64
N ARG A 537 -39.18 10.93 -18.55
CA ARG A 537 -40.56 11.26 -18.19
C ARG A 537 -41.22 10.16 -17.35
N LEU A 538 -41.04 8.90 -17.75
CA LEU A 538 -41.56 7.75 -17.00
C LEU A 538 -40.93 7.62 -15.59
N VAL A 539 -39.63 7.88 -15.47
CA VAL A 539 -38.95 7.90 -14.17
C VAL A 539 -39.51 8.97 -13.24
N HIS A 540 -39.82 10.15 -13.77
CA HIS A 540 -40.49 11.22 -13.01
C HIS A 540 -41.92 10.84 -12.60
N LEU A 541 -42.67 10.16 -13.45
CA LEU A 541 -43.99 9.64 -13.11
C LEU A 541 -43.90 8.52 -12.05
N ALA A 542 -42.96 7.63 -12.21
CA ALA A 542 -42.66 6.59 -11.23
C ALA A 542 -42.31 7.16 -9.84
N ALA A 543 -41.51 8.21 -9.78
CA ALA A 543 -41.18 8.92 -8.55
C ALA A 543 -42.39 9.54 -7.84
N ARG A 544 -43.48 9.77 -8.56
CA ARG A 544 -44.78 10.27 -8.04
C ARG A 544 -45.77 9.14 -7.72
N GLY A 545 -45.33 7.88 -7.79
CA GLY A 545 -46.14 6.71 -7.46
C GLY A 545 -47.14 6.31 -8.57
N ALA A 546 -46.91 6.74 -9.83
CA ALA A 546 -47.78 6.35 -10.94
C ALA A 546 -47.80 4.83 -11.17
N THR A 547 -48.96 4.31 -11.55
CA THR A 547 -49.14 2.92 -11.96
C THR A 547 -49.22 2.81 -13.48
N PRO A 548 -49.07 1.63 -14.08
CA PRO A 548 -49.24 1.46 -15.51
C PRO A 548 -50.64 1.89 -16.01
N ALA A 549 -51.67 1.78 -15.16
CA ALA A 549 -53.03 2.18 -15.50
C ALA A 549 -53.21 3.71 -15.61
N ASP A 550 -52.42 4.48 -14.90
CA ASP A 550 -52.47 5.95 -14.87
C ASP A 550 -51.81 6.60 -16.09
N LEU A 551 -51.11 5.80 -16.93
CA LEU A 551 -50.34 6.33 -18.04
C LEU A 551 -51.19 6.51 -19.31
N PRO A 552 -50.94 7.59 -20.09
CA PRO A 552 -51.43 7.72 -21.45
C PRO A 552 -50.95 6.56 -22.36
N PRO A 553 -51.62 6.26 -23.46
CA PRO A 553 -51.25 5.17 -24.36
C PRO A 553 -49.80 5.22 -24.85
N ALA A 554 -49.30 6.39 -25.23
CA ALA A 554 -47.91 6.59 -25.66
C ALA A 554 -46.88 6.29 -24.54
N ASP A 555 -47.20 6.69 -23.31
CA ASP A 555 -46.33 6.43 -22.17
C ASP A 555 -46.35 4.94 -21.73
N ARG A 556 -47.47 4.23 -21.98
CA ARG A 556 -47.57 2.77 -21.78
C ARG A 556 -46.67 1.99 -22.74
N GLU A 557 -46.58 2.40 -24.00
CA GLU A 557 -45.67 1.82 -24.98
C GLU A 557 -44.19 2.08 -24.58
N ALA A 558 -43.88 3.32 -24.17
CA ALA A 558 -42.56 3.67 -23.66
C ALA A 558 -42.21 2.89 -22.37
N LEU A 559 -43.18 2.64 -21.47
CA LEU A 559 -43.02 1.80 -20.30
C LEU A 559 -42.63 0.36 -20.69
N GLY A 560 -43.31 -0.22 -21.69
CA GLY A 560 -43.00 -1.54 -22.21
C GLY A 560 -41.53 -1.63 -22.69
N ARG A 561 -41.09 -0.62 -23.45
CA ARG A 561 -39.67 -0.54 -23.87
C ARG A 561 -38.70 -0.37 -22.69
N ALA A 562 -39.05 0.47 -21.70
CA ALA A 562 -38.21 0.70 -20.53
C ALA A 562 -38.09 -0.54 -19.63
N VAL A 563 -39.17 -1.32 -19.51
CA VAL A 563 -39.17 -2.61 -18.81
C VAL A 563 -38.35 -3.64 -19.57
N ALA A 564 -38.54 -3.76 -20.88
CA ALA A 564 -37.73 -4.66 -21.72
C ALA A 564 -36.24 -4.32 -21.69
N ALA A 565 -35.90 -3.02 -21.59
CA ALA A 565 -34.51 -2.55 -21.40
C ALA A 565 -33.99 -2.71 -19.98
N GLY A 566 -34.78 -3.22 -19.02
CA GLY A 566 -34.39 -3.38 -17.63
C GLY A 566 -34.10 -2.05 -16.90
N VAL A 567 -34.78 -0.98 -17.29
CA VAL A 567 -34.66 0.35 -16.65
C VAL A 567 -35.74 0.53 -15.58
N LEU A 568 -36.93 0.08 -15.87
CA LEU A 568 -38.09 0.14 -14.98
C LEU A 568 -38.64 -1.26 -14.71
N VAL A 569 -39.30 -1.42 -13.58
CA VAL A 569 -40.16 -2.56 -13.28
C VAL A 569 -41.56 -2.06 -13.02
N ALA A 570 -42.54 -2.71 -13.63
CA ALA A 570 -43.95 -2.50 -13.35
C ALA A 570 -44.37 -3.57 -12.32
N GLY A 571 -44.96 -3.16 -11.20
CA GLY A 571 -45.48 -4.10 -10.23
C GLY A 571 -46.64 -4.88 -10.81
N ASP A 572 -46.67 -6.20 -10.65
CA ASP A 572 -47.85 -7.03 -10.88
C ASP A 572 -48.98 -6.59 -9.93
N ARG A 573 -50.20 -6.59 -10.40
CA ARG A 573 -51.42 -6.26 -9.61
C ARG A 573 -51.65 -7.28 -8.51
#